data_ab9d09a143a299f90758808832934f64
#
_entry.id   ab9d09a143a299f90758808832934f64
#
_cell.length_a   1.000
_cell.length_b   1.000
_cell.length_c   1.000
_cell.angle_alpha   90.00
_cell.angle_beta   90.00
_cell.angle_gamma   90.00
#
_symmetry.space_group_name_H-M   'P 1'
#
loop_
_entity.id
_entity.type
_entity.pdbx_description
1 polymer ?
#
loop_
_entity_poly.entity_id
_entity_poly.type
_entity_poly.pdbx_seq_one_letter_code
_entity_poly.pdbx_strand_id
1 'polypeptide(L)'
;VVPYLRTWNFLDDLPELENDFDKHGGGYFRDLFDALRPEWRPPFTWAFLGAKGTRTKLHVDVWHTDAWLTVLQGSKRFVLFHPGHAKHVFDENTRSFADLDGDDVAAIEKTFPNFRRATPVVAVVGTGETIYIPRGWPHYAVALSAGVSLTKNFLSRANRRAVLEETVAFANRRDACAFVLGRAPRASDNLLKFCVHGGSLRLSDAAKVMGVETGTLREKMREARRQRLREEAEAAEAAEGEEEEA
;
A
#
# COMPACT_ATOMS: atom_id res chain seq x y z
N VAL A 1 -5.77 -17.32 23.77
CA VAL A 1 -5.34 -16.51 22.61
C VAL A 1 -6.18 -16.92 21.42
N VAL A 2 -6.87 -15.98 20.79
CA VAL A 2 -7.67 -16.24 19.59
C VAL A 2 -6.73 -16.18 18.39
N PRO A 3 -6.58 -17.24 17.59
CA PRO A 3 -5.69 -17.24 16.45
C PRO A 3 -6.15 -16.23 15.39
N TYR A 4 -5.20 -15.43 14.92
CA TYR A 4 -5.44 -14.45 13.85
C TYR A 4 -4.23 -14.43 12.91
N LEU A 5 -4.40 -15.01 11.74
CA LEU A 5 -3.46 -14.87 10.64
C LEU A 5 -3.79 -13.57 9.91
N ARG A 6 -2.88 -12.62 9.97
CA ARG A 6 -3.03 -11.30 9.32
C ARG A 6 -1.82 -11.02 8.44
N THR A 7 -2.01 -10.22 7.40
CA THR A 7 -0.95 -9.82 6.48
C THR A 7 -0.19 -11.00 5.86
N TRP A 8 -0.89 -12.11 5.61
CA TRP A 8 -0.32 -13.24 4.90
C TRP A 8 -0.23 -12.93 3.41
N ASN A 9 0.99 -12.90 2.88
CA ASN A 9 1.27 -12.78 1.45
C ASN A 9 0.98 -14.13 0.75
N PHE A 10 -0.27 -14.53 0.73
CA PHE A 10 -0.69 -15.85 0.28
C PHE A 10 -0.29 -16.16 -1.17
N LEU A 11 -0.08 -15.16 -2.01
CA LEU A 11 0.39 -15.34 -3.38
C LEU A 11 1.86 -15.75 -3.48
N ASP A 12 2.66 -15.55 -2.43
CA ASP A 12 4.04 -16.08 -2.36
C ASP A 12 4.02 -17.61 -2.15
N ASP A 13 3.00 -18.11 -1.43
CA ASP A 13 2.84 -19.54 -1.12
C ASP A 13 1.92 -20.27 -2.12
N LEU A 14 0.91 -19.56 -2.67
CA LEU A 14 -0.15 -20.08 -3.53
C LEU A 14 -0.34 -19.16 -4.75
N PRO A 15 0.65 -19.06 -5.65
CA PRO A 15 0.60 -18.13 -6.79
C PRO A 15 -0.53 -18.42 -7.76
N GLU A 16 -1.02 -19.66 -7.83
CA GLU A 16 -2.15 -20.06 -8.67
C GLU A 16 -3.44 -19.32 -8.34
N LEU A 17 -3.60 -18.86 -7.07
CA LEU A 17 -4.79 -18.10 -6.64
C LEU A 17 -4.83 -16.67 -7.21
N GLU A 18 -3.78 -16.19 -7.88
CA GLU A 18 -3.80 -14.85 -8.47
C GLU A 18 -4.94 -14.65 -9.48
N ASN A 19 -5.37 -15.73 -10.13
CA ASN A 19 -6.43 -15.70 -11.14
C ASN A 19 -7.83 -15.94 -10.57
N ASP A 20 -7.93 -16.29 -9.27
CA ASP A 20 -9.21 -16.65 -8.62
C ASP A 20 -9.97 -15.44 -8.08
N PHE A 21 -9.37 -14.24 -8.12
CA PHE A 21 -10.02 -13.02 -7.65
C PHE A 21 -9.67 -11.82 -8.54
N ASP A 22 -10.61 -10.88 -8.60
CA ASP A 22 -10.38 -9.62 -9.31
C ASP A 22 -9.62 -8.62 -8.41
N LYS A 23 -8.32 -8.48 -8.66
CA LYS A 23 -7.44 -7.56 -7.94
C LYS A 23 -7.76 -6.07 -8.16
N HIS A 24 -8.66 -5.76 -9.08
CA HIS A 24 -9.07 -4.40 -9.42
C HIS A 24 -10.50 -4.08 -8.98
N GLY A 25 -11.19 -5.02 -8.32
CA GLY A 25 -12.53 -4.83 -7.80
C GLY A 25 -13.53 -4.33 -8.86
N GLY A 26 -13.68 -5.06 -9.95
CA GLY A 26 -14.54 -4.67 -11.07
C GLY A 26 -14.03 -3.45 -11.87
N GLY A 27 -12.72 -3.15 -11.78
CA GLY A 27 -12.10 -2.00 -12.44
C GLY A 27 -12.16 -0.70 -11.62
N TYR A 28 -12.79 -0.69 -10.45
CA TYR A 28 -12.86 0.50 -9.59
C TYR A 28 -11.51 0.87 -8.95
N PHE A 29 -10.66 -0.13 -8.69
CA PHE A 29 -9.40 0.05 -7.93
C PHE A 29 -8.19 -0.22 -8.82
N ARG A 30 -8.10 0.51 -9.95
CA ARG A 30 -6.96 0.41 -10.85
C ARG A 30 -5.66 0.74 -10.11
N ASP A 31 -4.77 -0.26 -10.05
CA ASP A 31 -3.47 -0.15 -9.39
C ASP A 31 -2.39 0.27 -10.38
N LEU A 32 -1.77 1.42 -10.14
CA LEU A 32 -0.67 1.89 -10.95
C LEU A 32 0.65 1.15 -10.66
N PHE A 33 0.74 0.38 -9.57
CA PHE A 33 1.87 -0.53 -9.35
C PHE A 33 1.95 -1.63 -10.40
N ASP A 34 0.83 -1.97 -11.05
CA ASP A 34 0.82 -2.97 -12.13
C ASP A 34 1.61 -2.54 -13.38
N ALA A 35 1.88 -1.24 -13.54
CA ALA A 35 2.77 -0.73 -14.58
C ALA A 35 4.26 -0.95 -14.26
N LEU A 36 4.61 -1.38 -13.04
CA LEU A 36 5.96 -1.78 -12.68
C LEU A 36 6.21 -3.22 -13.12
N ARG A 37 7.48 -3.55 -13.36
CA ARG A 37 7.89 -4.95 -13.54
C ARG A 37 7.46 -5.78 -12.33
N PRO A 38 7.06 -7.04 -12.50
CA PRO A 38 6.57 -7.90 -11.40
C PRO A 38 7.49 -7.91 -10.18
N GLU A 39 8.81 -8.02 -10.39
CA GLU A 39 9.83 -8.05 -9.35
C GLU A 39 9.98 -6.74 -8.55
N TRP A 40 9.33 -5.67 -9.01
CA TRP A 40 9.36 -4.34 -8.36
C TRP A 40 8.02 -3.95 -7.75
N ARG A 41 7.01 -4.78 -7.93
CA ARG A 41 5.70 -4.54 -7.32
C ARG A 41 5.79 -4.81 -5.83
N PRO A 42 5.30 -3.90 -4.97
CA PRO A 42 5.24 -4.21 -3.55
C PRO A 42 4.22 -5.35 -3.31
N PRO A 43 4.53 -6.29 -2.40
CA PRO A 43 3.63 -7.40 -2.08
C PRO A 43 2.49 -6.92 -1.18
N PHE A 44 1.63 -6.05 -1.69
CA PHE A 44 0.59 -5.38 -0.93
C PHE A 44 -0.78 -6.04 -1.07
N THR A 45 -0.80 -7.34 -1.33
CA THR A 45 -2.02 -8.15 -1.35
C THR A 45 -1.95 -9.18 -0.23
N TRP A 46 -2.87 -9.10 0.74
CA TRP A 46 -2.85 -9.94 1.92
C TRP A 46 -4.17 -10.64 2.17
N ALA A 47 -4.07 -11.86 2.70
CA ALA A 47 -5.19 -12.57 3.30
C ALA A 47 -5.22 -12.38 4.81
N PHE A 48 -6.42 -12.32 5.35
CA PHE A 48 -6.70 -12.28 6.78
C PHE A 48 -7.66 -13.39 7.14
N LEU A 49 -7.27 -14.26 8.06
CA LEU A 49 -8.10 -15.36 8.56
C LEU A 49 -8.18 -15.25 10.09
N GLY A 50 -9.39 -15.18 10.61
CA GLY A 50 -9.54 -15.00 12.05
C GLY A 50 -10.91 -15.45 12.58
N ALA A 51 -10.93 -15.78 13.85
CA ALA A 51 -12.14 -16.03 14.57
C ALA A 51 -12.88 -14.72 14.93
N LYS A 52 -14.12 -14.84 15.37
CA LYS A 52 -14.88 -13.72 15.96
C LYS A 52 -14.07 -13.03 17.06
N GLY A 53 -14.05 -11.70 17.05
CA GLY A 53 -13.35 -10.87 18.03
C GLY A 53 -11.88 -10.60 17.71
N THR A 54 -11.32 -11.20 16.65
CA THR A 54 -9.97 -10.80 16.18
C THR A 54 -9.99 -9.36 15.66
N ARG A 55 -8.88 -8.64 15.90
CA ARG A 55 -8.83 -7.18 15.72
C ARG A 55 -7.57 -6.75 15.00
N THR A 56 -7.71 -5.75 14.17
CA THR A 56 -6.59 -4.95 13.65
C THR A 56 -6.65 -3.60 14.34
N LYS A 57 -5.62 -3.29 15.15
CA LYS A 57 -5.56 -2.05 15.93
C LYS A 57 -5.61 -0.83 15.04
N LEU A 58 -6.01 0.30 15.61
CA LEU A 58 -6.07 1.57 14.90
C LEU A 58 -4.71 1.91 14.29
N HIS A 59 -4.68 2.16 13.01
CA HIS A 59 -3.47 2.44 12.23
C HIS A 59 -3.83 3.24 10.96
N VAL A 60 -2.82 3.73 10.30
CA VAL A 60 -2.88 4.26 8.93
C VAL A 60 -2.12 3.30 8.03
N ASP A 61 -2.61 3.09 6.83
CA ASP A 61 -1.98 2.20 5.85
C ASP A 61 -0.58 2.67 5.44
N VAL A 62 0.24 1.68 5.05
CA VAL A 62 1.63 1.88 4.66
C VAL A 62 1.74 2.77 3.41
N TRP A 63 2.80 3.56 3.34
CA TRP A 63 3.18 4.38 2.18
C TRP A 63 2.10 5.35 1.69
N HIS A 64 1.16 5.75 2.53
CA HIS A 64 0.03 6.58 2.11
C HIS A 64 -0.75 6.01 0.92
N THR A 65 -0.79 4.69 0.81
CA THR A 65 -1.60 4.00 -0.19
C THR A 65 -3.08 4.10 0.14
N ASP A 66 -3.91 3.99 -0.89
CA ASP A 66 -5.31 3.62 -0.71
C ASP A 66 -5.40 2.11 -0.53
N ALA A 67 -6.45 1.62 0.10
CA ALA A 67 -6.70 0.19 0.22
C ALA A 67 -8.15 -0.17 -0.09
N TRP A 68 -8.36 -1.39 -0.51
CA TRP A 68 -9.66 -2.04 -0.46
C TRP A 68 -9.56 -3.32 0.36
N LEU A 69 -10.67 -3.70 0.98
CA LEU A 69 -10.79 -4.98 1.66
C LEU A 69 -12.15 -5.61 1.31
N THR A 70 -12.10 -6.84 0.81
CA THR A 70 -13.28 -7.65 0.52
C THR A 70 -13.41 -8.75 1.56
N VAL A 71 -14.59 -8.89 2.16
CA VAL A 71 -14.90 -10.01 3.05
C VAL A 71 -15.39 -11.17 2.20
N LEU A 72 -14.59 -12.24 2.13
CA LEU A 72 -14.95 -13.46 1.38
C LEU A 72 -15.90 -14.35 2.18
N GLN A 73 -15.72 -14.37 3.50
CA GLN A 73 -16.58 -15.10 4.43
C GLN A 73 -16.64 -14.37 5.77
N GLY A 74 -17.82 -14.33 6.37
CA GLY A 74 -18.05 -13.71 7.66
C GLY A 74 -18.42 -12.25 7.57
N SER A 75 -18.09 -11.49 8.61
CA SER A 75 -18.35 -10.04 8.65
C SER A 75 -17.34 -9.31 9.55
N LYS A 76 -17.06 -8.06 9.20
CA LYS A 76 -16.17 -7.17 9.95
C LYS A 76 -16.82 -5.81 10.19
N ARG A 77 -16.57 -5.22 11.35
CA ARG A 77 -16.88 -3.83 11.65
C ARG A 77 -15.59 -3.01 11.51
N PHE A 78 -15.68 -1.93 10.79
CA PHE A 78 -14.64 -0.92 10.64
C PHE A 78 -15.04 0.35 11.37
N VAL A 79 -14.03 1.00 11.97
CA VAL A 79 -14.13 2.34 12.54
C VAL A 79 -13.04 3.18 11.88
N LEU A 80 -13.42 4.19 11.13
CA LEU A 80 -12.50 5.05 10.38
C LEU A 80 -12.62 6.49 10.87
N PHE A 81 -11.51 7.20 10.88
CA PHE A 81 -11.48 8.63 11.20
C PHE A 81 -10.96 9.43 10.02
N HIS A 82 -11.62 10.54 9.70
CA HIS A 82 -11.11 11.46 8.70
C HIS A 82 -9.70 11.97 9.15
N PRO A 83 -8.73 12.17 8.22
CA PRO A 83 -7.38 12.65 8.56
C PRO A 83 -7.35 13.93 9.40
N GLY A 84 -8.31 14.84 9.22
CA GLY A 84 -8.48 16.02 10.05
C GLY A 84 -8.72 15.75 11.54
N HIS A 85 -9.16 14.54 11.88
CA HIS A 85 -9.38 14.08 13.25
C HIS A 85 -8.20 13.25 13.80
N ALA A 86 -7.17 12.97 13.00
CA ALA A 86 -6.02 12.13 13.41
C ALA A 86 -5.38 12.63 14.71
N LYS A 87 -5.24 13.94 14.88
CA LYS A 87 -4.70 14.57 16.12
C LYS A 87 -5.46 14.25 17.40
N HIS A 88 -6.66 13.70 17.32
CA HIS A 88 -7.48 13.31 18.47
C HIS A 88 -7.36 11.83 18.80
N VAL A 89 -6.74 11.03 17.92
CA VAL A 89 -6.61 9.58 18.02
C VAL A 89 -5.16 9.10 17.84
N PHE A 90 -4.22 10.01 17.59
CA PHE A 90 -2.80 9.74 17.41
C PHE A 90 -1.98 10.72 18.25
N ASP A 91 -1.01 10.20 19.01
CA ASP A 91 -0.03 10.96 19.77
C ASP A 91 1.30 10.99 19.02
N GLU A 92 1.73 12.19 18.61
CA GLU A 92 2.97 12.38 17.86
C GLU A 92 4.23 12.10 18.71
N ASN A 93 4.15 12.31 20.02
CA ASN A 93 5.30 12.11 20.92
C ASN A 93 5.60 10.63 21.13
N THR A 94 4.56 9.83 21.38
CA THR A 94 4.68 8.38 21.58
C THR A 94 4.57 7.60 20.27
N ARG A 95 4.17 8.26 19.17
CA ARG A 95 3.87 7.67 17.86
C ARG A 95 2.86 6.51 17.95
N SER A 96 1.89 6.65 18.83
CA SER A 96 0.88 5.64 19.09
C SER A 96 -0.53 6.13 18.78
N PHE A 97 -1.38 5.21 18.36
CA PHE A 97 -2.81 5.45 18.20
C PHE A 97 -3.58 5.07 19.47
N ALA A 98 -4.78 5.65 19.62
CA ALA A 98 -5.73 5.28 20.65
C ALA A 98 -6.06 3.78 20.57
N ASP A 99 -6.09 3.10 21.72
CA ASP A 99 -6.46 1.69 21.76
C ASP A 99 -7.99 1.56 21.83
N LEU A 100 -8.59 1.04 20.76
CA LEU A 100 -10.03 0.82 20.65
C LEU A 100 -10.43 -0.62 21.02
N ASP A 101 -9.53 -1.41 21.60
CA ASP A 101 -9.82 -2.82 21.94
C ASP A 101 -10.78 -2.96 23.13
N GLY A 102 -10.95 -1.92 23.92
CA GLY A 102 -11.98 -1.83 24.97
C GLY A 102 -13.06 -0.81 24.58
N ASP A 103 -14.28 -1.04 25.05
CA ASP A 103 -15.39 -0.08 24.87
C ASP A 103 -15.34 1.08 25.92
N ASP A 104 -14.28 1.16 26.73
CA ASP A 104 -14.11 2.18 27.76
C ASP A 104 -13.50 3.47 27.22
N VAL A 105 -14.38 4.35 26.76
CA VAL A 105 -13.99 5.68 26.28
C VAL A 105 -13.29 6.49 27.37
N ALA A 106 -13.65 6.33 28.63
CA ALA A 106 -13.02 7.06 29.72
C ALA A 106 -11.54 6.63 29.93
N ALA A 107 -11.23 5.36 29.69
CA ALA A 107 -9.85 4.88 29.69
C ALA A 107 -9.04 5.48 28.51
N ILE A 108 -9.66 5.57 27.34
CA ILE A 108 -9.02 6.20 26.16
C ILE A 108 -8.75 7.69 26.43
N GLU A 109 -9.68 8.41 27.04
CA GLU A 109 -9.56 9.84 27.33
C GLU A 109 -8.45 10.18 28.34
N LYS A 110 -7.98 9.23 29.14
CA LYS A 110 -6.81 9.42 30.00
C LYS A 110 -5.53 9.69 29.19
N THR A 111 -5.39 9.03 28.05
CA THR A 111 -4.23 9.18 27.16
C THR A 111 -4.51 10.16 26.02
N PHE A 112 -5.76 10.20 25.54
CA PHE A 112 -6.24 11.04 24.44
C PHE A 112 -7.38 11.96 24.92
N PRO A 113 -7.11 13.05 25.63
CA PRO A 113 -8.13 13.90 26.29
C PRO A 113 -9.17 14.49 25.31
N ASN A 114 -8.81 14.59 24.04
CA ASN A 114 -9.69 15.11 22.99
C ASN A 114 -10.34 14.01 22.14
N PHE A 115 -10.32 12.76 22.57
CA PHE A 115 -10.84 11.64 21.80
C PHE A 115 -12.29 11.82 21.34
N ARG A 116 -13.18 12.34 22.20
CA ARG A 116 -14.58 12.62 21.87
C ARG A 116 -14.79 13.66 20.74
N ARG A 117 -13.74 14.41 20.38
CA ARG A 117 -13.78 15.33 19.24
C ARG A 117 -13.54 14.63 17.91
N ALA A 118 -13.07 13.39 17.94
CA ALA A 118 -12.95 12.57 16.75
C ALA A 118 -14.32 11.98 16.38
N THR A 119 -14.82 12.31 15.21
CA THR A 119 -16.07 11.73 14.70
C THR A 119 -15.74 10.52 13.84
N PRO A 120 -16.10 9.29 14.28
CA PRO A 120 -15.86 8.09 13.51
C PRO A 120 -16.88 7.92 12.39
N VAL A 121 -16.45 7.30 11.29
CA VAL A 121 -17.30 6.63 10.33
C VAL A 121 -17.27 5.15 10.65
N VAL A 122 -18.43 4.55 10.85
CA VAL A 122 -18.55 3.12 11.18
C VAL A 122 -19.22 2.39 10.04
N ALA A 123 -18.61 1.29 9.59
CA ALA A 123 -19.15 0.43 8.56
C ALA A 123 -19.12 -1.03 9.02
N VAL A 124 -20.13 -1.79 8.66
CA VAL A 124 -20.13 -3.25 8.76
C VAL A 124 -20.07 -3.80 7.35
N VAL A 125 -19.11 -4.67 7.10
CA VAL A 125 -18.83 -5.27 5.80
C VAL A 125 -19.07 -6.76 5.92
N GLY A 126 -20.01 -7.28 5.16
CA GLY A 126 -20.42 -8.70 5.13
C GLY A 126 -19.77 -9.45 3.95
N THR A 127 -20.10 -10.74 3.88
CA THR A 127 -19.63 -11.62 2.80
C THR A 127 -19.99 -11.06 1.41
N GLY A 128 -19.01 -10.95 0.54
CA GLY A 128 -19.13 -10.42 -0.83
C GLY A 128 -19.04 -8.90 -0.91
N GLU A 129 -19.01 -8.19 0.22
CA GLU A 129 -18.90 -6.74 0.24
C GLU A 129 -17.43 -6.28 0.32
N THR A 130 -17.19 -5.12 -0.26
CA THR A 130 -15.86 -4.47 -0.28
C THR A 130 -15.93 -3.08 0.34
N ILE A 131 -15.00 -2.79 1.24
CA ILE A 131 -14.79 -1.44 1.76
C ILE A 131 -13.57 -0.80 1.08
N TYR A 132 -13.71 0.46 0.70
CA TYR A 132 -12.60 1.31 0.30
C TYR A 132 -12.08 2.11 1.48
N ILE A 133 -10.78 2.10 1.69
CA ILE A 133 -10.08 2.83 2.76
C ILE A 133 -9.19 3.88 2.11
N PRO A 134 -9.57 5.17 2.18
CA PRO A 134 -8.74 6.23 1.60
C PRO A 134 -7.41 6.38 2.34
N ARG A 135 -6.39 6.80 1.62
CA ARG A 135 -5.07 7.10 2.20
C ARG A 135 -5.17 8.04 3.41
N GLY A 136 -4.36 7.75 4.42
CA GLY A 136 -4.25 8.62 5.60
C GLY A 136 -5.43 8.59 6.56
N TRP A 137 -6.44 7.74 6.32
CA TRP A 137 -7.55 7.55 7.24
C TRP A 137 -7.14 6.57 8.34
N PRO A 138 -6.98 7.00 9.61
CA PRO A 138 -6.83 6.08 10.72
C PRO A 138 -8.04 5.14 10.77
N HIS A 139 -7.79 3.84 10.81
CA HIS A 139 -8.87 2.85 10.84
C HIS A 139 -8.56 1.66 11.73
N TYR A 140 -9.62 1.11 12.28
CA TYR A 140 -9.66 -0.07 13.15
C TYR A 140 -10.64 -1.08 12.58
N ALA A 141 -10.35 -2.37 12.72
CA ALA A 141 -11.25 -3.41 12.28
C ALA A 141 -11.39 -4.51 13.32
N VAL A 142 -12.62 -5.01 13.49
CA VAL A 142 -12.93 -6.18 14.34
C VAL A 142 -13.80 -7.17 13.60
N ALA A 143 -13.45 -8.47 13.68
CA ALA A 143 -14.24 -9.54 13.11
C ALA A 143 -15.49 -9.79 13.98
N LEU A 144 -16.67 -9.66 13.40
CA LEU A 144 -17.95 -9.93 14.06
C LEU A 144 -18.32 -11.42 14.02
N SER A 145 -17.74 -12.17 13.08
CA SER A 145 -17.81 -13.62 12.97
C SER A 145 -16.45 -14.18 12.55
N ALA A 146 -16.26 -15.48 12.64
CA ALA A 146 -15.11 -16.13 12.01
C ALA A 146 -15.19 -15.93 10.50
N GLY A 147 -14.01 -15.71 9.86
CA GLY A 147 -14.05 -15.44 8.44
C GLY A 147 -12.70 -15.22 7.78
N VAL A 148 -12.79 -14.99 6.46
CA VAL A 148 -11.68 -14.73 5.56
C VAL A 148 -11.93 -13.41 4.85
N SER A 149 -10.89 -12.61 4.69
CA SER A 149 -10.95 -11.40 3.86
C SER A 149 -9.65 -11.19 3.12
N LEU A 150 -9.74 -10.61 1.93
CA LEU A 150 -8.60 -10.15 1.14
C LEU A 150 -8.52 -8.63 1.19
N THR A 151 -7.31 -8.11 1.25
CA THR A 151 -7.05 -6.69 1.10
C THR A 151 -5.92 -6.46 0.12
N LYS A 152 -5.96 -5.34 -0.56
CA LYS A 152 -4.86 -4.85 -1.38
C LYS A 152 -4.68 -3.36 -1.14
N ASN A 153 -3.44 -2.98 -0.83
CA ASN A 153 -3.05 -1.58 -0.89
C ASN A 153 -2.58 -1.26 -2.31
N PHE A 154 -2.97 -0.10 -2.84
CA PHE A 154 -2.73 0.21 -4.24
C PHE A 154 -2.34 1.67 -4.47
N LEU A 155 -1.66 1.89 -5.59
CA LEU A 155 -1.25 3.19 -6.09
C LEU A 155 -2.29 3.72 -7.06
N SER A 156 -2.99 4.78 -6.68
CA SER A 156 -3.97 5.49 -7.51
C SER A 156 -3.41 6.81 -8.06
N ARG A 157 -4.14 7.43 -8.97
CA ARG A 157 -3.81 8.80 -9.40
C ARG A 157 -3.90 9.82 -8.26
N ALA A 158 -4.77 9.57 -7.28
CA ALA A 158 -5.00 10.49 -6.16
C ALA A 158 -3.88 10.44 -5.11
N ASN A 159 -3.33 9.24 -4.83
CA ASN A 159 -2.32 9.05 -3.78
C ASN A 159 -0.86 9.03 -4.28
N ARG A 160 -0.62 8.96 -5.61
CA ARG A 160 0.71 8.74 -6.21
C ARG A 160 1.79 9.69 -5.72
N ARG A 161 1.45 10.96 -5.47
CA ARG A 161 2.43 11.95 -4.97
C ARG A 161 2.86 11.63 -3.54
N ALA A 162 1.90 11.34 -2.66
CA ALA A 162 2.18 11.00 -1.27
C ALA A 162 2.96 9.68 -1.14
N VAL A 163 2.60 8.67 -1.94
CA VAL A 163 3.35 7.41 -2.02
C VAL A 163 4.79 7.64 -2.46
N LEU A 164 5.00 8.51 -3.45
CA LEU A 164 6.35 8.85 -3.91
C LEU A 164 7.16 9.56 -2.83
N GLU A 165 6.60 10.58 -2.19
CA GLU A 165 7.25 11.34 -1.13
C GLU A 165 7.66 10.41 0.02
N GLU A 166 6.79 9.48 0.40
CA GLU A 166 7.07 8.47 1.43
C GLU A 166 8.16 7.49 0.97
N THR A 167 8.08 6.98 -0.27
CA THR A 167 9.10 6.06 -0.82
C THR A 167 10.49 6.71 -0.82
N VAL A 168 10.58 7.99 -1.16
CA VAL A 168 11.85 8.72 -1.14
C VAL A 168 12.33 8.96 0.28
N ALA A 169 11.42 9.30 1.21
CA ALA A 169 11.76 9.44 2.63
C ALA A 169 12.28 8.11 3.22
N PHE A 170 11.71 6.98 2.80
CA PHE A 170 12.22 5.65 3.14
C PHE A 170 13.58 5.35 2.51
N ALA A 171 13.80 5.68 1.24
CA ALA A 171 15.07 5.47 0.54
C ALA A 171 16.24 6.20 1.22
N ASN A 172 15.98 7.33 1.85
CA ASN A 172 16.97 8.09 2.60
C ASN A 172 17.21 7.56 4.03
N ARG A 173 16.38 6.64 4.53
CA ARG A 173 16.56 5.98 5.84
C ARG A 173 17.14 4.58 5.61
N ARG A 174 18.46 4.42 5.71
CA ARG A 174 19.22 3.19 5.44
C ARG A 174 18.59 1.90 6.01
N ASP A 175 17.97 1.97 7.18
CA ASP A 175 17.41 0.79 7.88
C ASP A 175 16.04 0.37 7.32
N ALA A 176 15.25 1.29 6.81
CA ALA A 176 13.97 1.01 6.19
C ALA A 176 14.13 0.45 4.76
N CYS A 177 15.17 0.87 4.03
CA CYS A 177 15.51 0.31 2.72
C CYS A 177 15.88 -1.18 2.80
N ALA A 178 16.56 -1.61 3.84
CA ALA A 178 16.91 -3.03 4.03
C ALA A 178 15.67 -3.91 4.19
N PHE A 179 14.60 -3.39 4.79
CA PHE A 179 13.37 -4.15 5.05
C PHE A 179 12.40 -4.16 3.86
N VAL A 180 12.20 -3.01 3.20
CA VAL A 180 11.16 -2.86 2.15
C VAL A 180 11.75 -3.03 0.74
N LEU A 181 13.00 -2.61 0.53
CA LEU A 181 13.70 -2.64 -0.75
C LEU A 181 14.84 -3.69 -0.78
N GLY A 182 14.97 -4.50 0.26
CA GLY A 182 16.08 -5.45 0.45
C GLY A 182 16.32 -6.43 -0.71
N ARG A 183 15.44 -6.42 -1.71
CA ARG A 183 15.60 -7.17 -2.97
C ARG A 183 15.75 -6.29 -4.22
N ALA A 184 15.54 -4.96 -4.12
CA ALA A 184 15.64 -4.09 -5.29
C ALA A 184 15.98 -2.63 -4.96
N PRO A 185 17.27 -2.26 -4.78
CA PRO A 185 17.68 -0.86 -4.64
C PRO A 185 17.26 0.02 -5.85
N ARG A 186 16.86 -0.60 -6.97
CA ARG A 186 16.38 0.07 -8.19
C ARG A 186 14.88 0.36 -8.19
N ALA A 187 14.11 -0.14 -7.24
CA ALA A 187 12.64 0.06 -7.20
C ALA A 187 12.28 1.53 -6.96
N SER A 188 13.00 2.25 -6.07
CA SER A 188 12.80 3.68 -5.82
C SER A 188 13.07 4.52 -7.07
N ASP A 189 14.14 4.23 -7.82
CA ASP A 189 14.49 4.93 -9.07
C ASP A 189 13.42 4.71 -10.14
N ASN A 190 12.83 3.53 -10.22
CA ASN A 190 11.82 3.21 -11.22
C ASN A 190 10.45 3.75 -10.84
N LEU A 191 10.08 3.71 -9.56
CA LEU A 191 8.86 4.36 -9.08
C LEU A 191 8.94 5.87 -9.30
N LEU A 192 10.09 6.48 -9.04
CA LEU A 192 10.34 7.90 -9.32
C LEU A 192 10.22 8.21 -10.83
N LYS A 193 10.83 7.40 -11.69
CA LYS A 193 10.72 7.51 -13.15
C LYS A 193 9.26 7.39 -13.60
N PHE A 194 8.53 6.42 -13.08
CA PHE A 194 7.12 6.24 -13.36
C PHE A 194 6.28 7.47 -12.98
N CYS A 195 6.51 8.04 -11.80
CA CYS A 195 5.79 9.23 -11.35
C CYS A 195 6.13 10.47 -12.18
N VAL A 196 7.38 10.62 -12.63
CA VAL A 196 7.80 11.71 -13.52
C VAL A 196 7.19 11.54 -14.91
N HIS A 197 7.26 10.33 -15.49
CA HIS A 197 6.69 10.04 -16.80
C HIS A 197 5.15 10.08 -16.82
N GLY A 198 4.51 9.70 -15.71
CA GLY A 198 3.07 9.82 -15.54
C GLY A 198 2.57 11.26 -15.37
N GLY A 199 3.47 12.26 -15.44
CA GLY A 199 3.13 13.68 -15.31
C GLY A 199 2.66 14.09 -13.92
N SER A 200 2.95 13.27 -12.91
CA SER A 200 2.52 13.48 -11.53
C SER A 200 3.49 14.33 -10.71
N LEU A 201 4.74 14.37 -11.14
CA LEU A 201 5.81 15.12 -10.49
C LEU A 201 6.63 15.84 -11.54
N ARG A 202 6.96 17.12 -11.31
CA ARG A 202 7.90 17.81 -12.15
C ARG A 202 9.31 17.25 -11.95
N LEU A 203 10.10 17.20 -13.02
CA LEU A 203 11.48 16.72 -12.95
C LEU A 203 12.31 17.51 -11.93
N SER A 204 12.07 18.82 -11.81
CA SER A 204 12.71 19.69 -10.81
C SER A 204 12.36 19.32 -9.37
N ASP A 205 11.10 18.95 -9.13
CA ASP A 205 10.64 18.54 -7.80
C ASP A 205 11.21 17.17 -7.44
N ALA A 206 11.26 16.25 -8.41
CA ALA A 206 11.89 14.94 -8.24
C ALA A 206 13.40 15.09 -7.94
N ALA A 207 14.11 15.95 -8.67
CA ALA A 207 15.54 16.23 -8.46
C ALA A 207 15.79 16.81 -7.06
N LYS A 208 14.95 17.77 -6.62
CA LYS A 208 15.02 18.36 -5.29
C LYS A 208 14.82 17.32 -4.19
N VAL A 209 13.84 16.44 -4.35
CA VAL A 209 13.55 15.36 -3.40
C VAL A 209 14.71 14.36 -3.33
N MET A 210 15.37 14.06 -4.46
CA MET A 210 16.53 13.17 -4.52
C MET A 210 17.85 13.84 -4.10
N GLY A 211 17.87 15.17 -3.83
CA GLY A 211 19.09 15.89 -3.52
C GLY A 211 20.09 15.94 -4.67
N VAL A 212 19.62 15.86 -5.92
CA VAL A 212 20.45 15.90 -7.13
C VAL A 212 20.06 17.08 -8.02
N GLU A 213 20.96 17.51 -8.91
CA GLU A 213 20.60 18.52 -9.90
C GLU A 213 19.65 17.96 -10.96
N THR A 214 18.73 18.80 -11.44
CA THR A 214 17.74 18.42 -12.46
C THR A 214 18.40 17.92 -13.76
N GLY A 215 19.57 18.47 -14.11
CA GLY A 215 20.38 18.02 -15.26
C GLY A 215 20.85 16.58 -15.10
N THR A 216 21.43 16.27 -13.96
CA THR A 216 21.90 14.92 -13.60
C THR A 216 20.77 13.88 -13.60
N LEU A 217 19.62 14.23 -13.04
CA LEU A 217 18.45 13.34 -13.05
C LEU A 217 17.97 13.08 -14.48
N ARG A 218 17.92 14.12 -15.33
CA ARG A 218 17.53 13.99 -16.74
C ARG A 218 18.49 13.08 -17.52
N GLU A 219 19.77 13.17 -17.27
CA GLU A 219 20.79 12.33 -17.91
C GLU A 219 20.65 10.86 -17.51
N LYS A 220 20.54 10.57 -16.22
CA LYS A 220 20.26 9.22 -15.70
C LYS A 220 18.99 8.61 -16.29
N MET A 221 17.93 9.41 -16.45
CA MET A 221 16.69 8.95 -17.08
C MET A 221 16.89 8.63 -18.58
N ARG A 222 17.70 9.40 -19.31
CA ARG A 222 18.03 9.14 -20.71
C ARG A 222 18.87 7.87 -20.87
N GLU A 223 19.83 7.65 -19.99
CA GLU A 223 20.67 6.44 -19.99
C GLU A 223 19.83 5.20 -19.72
N ALA A 224 18.99 5.24 -18.69
CA ALA A 224 18.12 4.13 -18.37
C ALA A 224 17.12 3.80 -19.50
N ARG A 225 16.62 4.83 -20.23
CA ARG A 225 15.79 4.62 -21.41
C ARG A 225 16.57 3.96 -22.55
N ARG A 226 17.80 4.40 -22.80
CA ARG A 226 18.66 3.79 -23.83
C ARG A 226 18.98 2.33 -23.52
N GLN A 227 19.28 2.04 -22.25
CA GLN A 227 19.55 0.68 -21.81
C GLN A 227 18.31 -0.22 -22.00
N ARG A 228 17.13 0.25 -21.60
CA ARG A 228 15.87 -0.50 -21.80
C ARG A 228 15.58 -0.78 -23.27
N LEU A 229 15.79 0.18 -24.16
CA LEU A 229 15.57 -0.02 -25.60
C LEU A 229 16.56 -1.04 -26.19
N ARG A 230 17.80 -1.13 -25.67
CA ARG A 230 18.74 -2.17 -26.05
C ARG A 230 18.29 -3.55 -25.58
N GLU A 231 17.92 -3.66 -24.30
CA GLU A 231 17.41 -4.91 -23.72
C GLU A 231 16.13 -5.41 -24.45
N GLU A 232 15.23 -4.50 -24.82
CA GLU A 232 14.04 -4.81 -25.61
C GLU A 232 14.38 -5.26 -27.05
N ALA A 233 15.38 -4.68 -27.69
CA ALA A 233 15.86 -5.07 -29.01
C ALA A 233 16.56 -6.44 -28.99
N GLU A 234 17.45 -6.67 -28.02
CA GLU A 234 18.14 -7.95 -27.84
C GLU A 234 17.13 -9.09 -27.53
N ALA A 235 16.10 -8.80 -26.74
CA ALA A 235 15.03 -9.78 -26.47
C ALA A 235 14.17 -10.08 -27.71
N ALA A 236 13.93 -9.08 -28.56
CA ALA A 236 13.20 -9.27 -29.81
C ALA A 236 14.01 -10.11 -30.83
N GLU A 237 15.31 -9.81 -30.99
CA GLU A 237 16.21 -10.58 -31.85
C GLU A 237 16.35 -12.03 -31.38
N ALA A 238 16.39 -12.28 -30.06
CA ALA A 238 16.44 -13.62 -29.51
C ALA A 238 15.14 -14.41 -29.78
N ALA A 239 13.99 -13.76 -29.69
CA ALA A 239 12.69 -14.38 -29.99
C ALA A 239 12.52 -14.73 -31.45
N GLU A 240 12.99 -13.85 -32.37
CA GLU A 240 12.97 -14.13 -33.82
C GLU A 240 13.92 -15.28 -34.19
N GLY A 241 15.07 -15.41 -33.53
CA GLY A 241 16.00 -16.52 -33.76
C GLY A 241 15.47 -17.89 -33.32
N GLU A 242 14.66 -17.94 -32.25
CA GLU A 242 14.00 -19.18 -31.80
C GLU A 242 12.85 -19.60 -32.70
N GLU A 243 12.18 -18.67 -33.40
CA GLU A 243 11.13 -19.00 -34.39
C GLU A 243 11.69 -19.48 -35.75
N GLU A 244 12.93 -19.11 -36.12
CA GLU A 244 13.59 -19.61 -37.36
C GLU A 244 14.22 -21.01 -37.19
N GLU A 245 14.52 -21.45 -35.94
CA GLU A 245 15.07 -22.78 -35.68
C GLU A 245 14.00 -23.85 -35.35
N ALA A 246 12.72 -23.50 -35.25
CA ALA A 246 11.62 -24.42 -34.94
C ALA A 246 10.79 -24.79 -36.17
#